data_a9f4a696cf3f650f834660b77024a7b0
#
_entry.id   a9f4a696cf3f650f834660b77024a7b0
#
_cell.length_a   1.000
_cell.length_b   1.000
_cell.length_c   1.000
_cell.angle_alpha   90.00
_cell.angle_beta   90.00
_cell.angle_gamma   90.00
#
_symmetry.space_group_name_H-M   'P 1'
#
loop_
_entity.id
_entity.type
_entity.pdbx_description
1 polymer ?
#
loop_
_entity_poly.entity_id
_entity_poly.type
_entity_poly.pdbx_seq_one_letter_code
_entity_poly.pdbx_strand_id
1 'polypeptide(L)'
;ALPIFVNAIVRDKKGSFEKKRINYIDEFDLYGTTVKTKLYVTDEKDRYVHVYYGVQRESAENRVLEGKIRQMKKYLKKHENEVKQFGSGFEKYFLLHYNDENSVFQFAEEKTGVIDDEISPCGYFCIVTSEKMTAKEAITLYKSRDDSEKLFRGDKSYLGNKSLRTSGDEAAGAKIFIEFIASIILSQLYITLSSSSAFRYSLAKGSTSTV
;
A
#
# COMPACT_ATOMS: atom_id res chain seq x y z
N ALA A 1 -13.72 10.16 -1.26
CA ALA A 1 -13.12 11.51 -1.45
C ALA A 1 -11.62 11.52 -1.22
N LEU A 2 -11.11 10.79 -0.20
CA LEU A 2 -9.68 10.75 0.12
C LEU A 2 -8.80 10.22 -1.04
N PRO A 3 -9.14 9.09 -1.71
CA PRO A 3 -8.38 8.60 -2.86
C PRO A 3 -8.30 9.59 -4.02
N ILE A 4 -9.40 10.30 -4.31
CA ILE A 4 -9.45 11.28 -5.40
C ILE A 4 -8.52 12.47 -5.08
N PHE A 5 -8.57 12.96 -3.86
CA PHE A 5 -7.73 14.06 -3.39
C PHE A 5 -6.24 13.70 -3.39
N VAL A 6 -5.90 12.49 -2.91
CA VAL A 6 -4.54 11.96 -2.94
C VAL A 6 -4.03 11.82 -4.38
N ASN A 7 -4.84 11.27 -5.28
CA ASN A 7 -4.50 11.17 -6.69
C ASN A 7 -4.29 12.55 -7.34
N ALA A 8 -5.10 13.56 -6.97
CA ALA A 8 -4.92 14.94 -7.45
C ALA A 8 -3.57 15.52 -6.99
N ILE A 9 -3.20 15.33 -5.71
CA ILE A 9 -1.89 15.77 -5.19
C ILE A 9 -0.74 15.04 -5.89
N VAL A 10 -0.87 13.73 -6.11
CA VAL A 10 0.16 12.94 -6.80
C VAL A 10 0.32 13.42 -8.24
N ARG A 11 -0.78 13.66 -8.96
CA ARG A 11 -0.76 14.16 -10.35
C ARG A 11 -0.16 15.56 -10.43
N ASP A 12 -0.58 16.47 -9.55
CA ASP A 12 -0.07 17.85 -9.50
C ASP A 12 1.43 17.90 -9.15
N LYS A 13 1.86 17.01 -8.28
CA LYS A 13 3.26 16.92 -7.82
C LYS A 13 4.14 15.98 -8.65
N LYS A 14 3.60 15.26 -9.61
CA LYS A 14 4.37 14.35 -10.46
C LYS A 14 5.50 15.04 -11.20
N GLY A 15 5.29 16.28 -11.65
CA GLY A 15 6.34 17.10 -12.24
C GLY A 15 7.32 17.70 -11.23
N SER A 16 6.92 17.89 -9.98
CA SER A 16 7.73 18.44 -8.87
C SER A 16 8.27 17.35 -7.92
N PHE A 17 7.70 16.13 -7.95
CA PHE A 17 8.23 14.98 -7.27
C PHE A 17 9.44 14.45 -8.05
N GLU A 18 10.47 15.27 -8.11
CA GLU A 18 11.71 14.84 -8.70
C GLU A 18 12.31 13.75 -7.82
N LYS A 19 12.70 12.64 -8.45
CA LYS A 19 13.46 11.53 -7.84
C LYS A 19 14.85 12.01 -7.43
N LYS A 20 14.90 13.15 -6.70
CA LYS A 20 16.13 13.73 -6.20
C LYS A 20 16.64 12.91 -5.04
N ARG A 21 17.94 12.68 -4.99
CA ARG A 21 18.58 11.96 -3.89
C ARG A 21 18.25 12.53 -2.51
N ILE A 22 18.02 13.82 -2.40
CA ILE A 22 17.65 14.49 -1.15
C ILE A 22 16.31 13.98 -0.57
N ASN A 23 15.43 13.47 -1.41
CA ASN A 23 14.12 12.93 -1.02
C ASN A 23 14.15 11.41 -0.83
N TYR A 24 15.31 10.76 -1.01
CA TYR A 24 15.43 9.33 -0.89
C TYR A 24 15.60 8.90 0.56
N ILE A 25 14.82 7.91 0.98
CA ILE A 25 14.82 7.33 2.32
C ILE A 25 15.39 5.93 2.21
N ASP A 26 16.71 5.80 2.48
CA ASP A 26 17.48 4.57 2.28
C ASP A 26 16.91 3.37 3.05
N GLU A 27 16.37 3.58 4.27
CA GLU A 27 15.81 2.52 5.12
C GLU A 27 14.62 1.79 4.49
N PHE A 28 13.88 2.44 3.60
CA PHE A 28 12.64 1.92 3.02
C PHE A 28 12.69 1.79 1.50
N ASP A 29 13.80 2.17 0.87
CA ASP A 29 13.94 2.23 -0.59
C ASP A 29 12.80 3.03 -1.26
N LEU A 30 12.52 4.22 -0.71
CA LEU A 30 11.44 5.10 -1.13
C LEU A 30 11.92 6.53 -1.32
N TYR A 31 11.29 7.23 -2.26
CA TYR A 31 11.34 8.68 -2.29
C TYR A 31 10.15 9.24 -1.50
N GLY A 32 10.37 10.25 -0.67
CA GLY A 32 9.33 10.84 0.17
C GLY A 32 9.42 12.36 0.24
N THR A 33 8.28 13.03 0.18
CA THR A 33 8.16 14.48 0.39
C THR A 33 6.92 14.79 1.21
N THR A 34 6.91 15.95 1.87
CA THR A 34 5.80 16.40 2.72
C THR A 34 5.18 17.66 2.14
N VAL A 35 3.86 17.67 1.99
CA VAL A 35 3.06 18.82 1.57
C VAL A 35 2.11 19.19 2.69
N LYS A 36 2.14 20.47 3.10
CA LYS A 36 1.16 21.04 4.03
C LYS A 36 -0.08 21.45 3.23
N THR A 37 -1.25 20.97 3.61
CA THR A 37 -2.51 21.29 2.94
C THR A 37 -3.71 21.09 3.85
N LYS A 38 -4.87 21.57 3.42
CA LYS A 38 -6.17 21.24 4.00
C LYS A 38 -6.77 20.08 3.23
N LEU A 39 -7.34 19.08 3.92
CA LEU A 39 -8.01 17.95 3.26
C LEU A 39 -9.36 18.36 2.70
N TYR A 40 -10.06 19.24 3.40
CA TYR A 40 -11.36 19.79 3.00
C TYR A 40 -11.33 21.31 3.11
N VAL A 41 -12.12 21.98 2.29
CA VAL A 41 -12.24 23.46 2.34
C VAL A 41 -12.75 23.94 3.70
N THR A 42 -13.56 23.10 4.37
CA THR A 42 -14.12 23.36 5.69
C THR A 42 -13.20 23.03 6.86
N ASP A 43 -12.02 22.44 6.59
CA ASP A 43 -11.08 22.10 7.67
C ASP A 43 -10.48 23.36 8.29
N GLU A 44 -10.62 23.50 9.61
CA GLU A 44 -9.98 24.58 10.38
C GLU A 44 -8.47 24.37 10.50
N LYS A 45 -8.03 23.11 10.53
CA LYS A 45 -6.62 22.74 10.75
C LYS A 45 -5.95 22.24 9.49
N ASP A 46 -4.71 22.65 9.31
CA ASP A 46 -3.83 22.09 8.28
C ASP A 46 -3.52 20.61 8.58
N ARG A 47 -3.32 19.85 7.51
CA ARG A 47 -2.82 18.48 7.55
C ARG A 47 -1.51 18.42 6.80
N TYR A 48 -0.72 17.39 7.11
CA TYR A 48 0.53 17.11 6.44
C TYR A 48 0.35 15.84 5.61
N VAL A 49 0.48 15.97 4.29
CA VAL A 49 0.39 14.87 3.35
C VAL A 49 1.82 14.49 2.97
N HIS A 50 2.22 13.30 3.36
CA HIS A 50 3.51 12.72 3.01
C HIS A 50 3.31 11.85 1.78
N VAL A 51 3.86 12.26 0.66
CA VAL A 51 3.79 11.55 -0.63
C VAL A 51 5.04 10.72 -0.79
N TYR A 52 4.86 9.44 -1.12
CA TYR A 52 5.96 8.49 -1.35
C TYR A 52 5.86 7.89 -2.73
N TYR A 53 7.01 7.51 -3.25
CA TYR A 53 7.15 6.76 -4.48
C TYR A 53 8.19 5.65 -4.31
N GLY A 54 7.85 4.44 -4.76
CA GLY A 54 8.73 3.27 -4.73
C GLY A 54 8.76 2.56 -6.08
N VAL A 55 9.96 2.31 -6.60
CA VAL A 55 10.18 1.65 -7.90
C VAL A 55 9.67 0.21 -7.89
N GLN A 56 9.91 -0.52 -6.81
CA GLN A 56 9.45 -1.91 -6.67
C GLN A 56 7.93 -1.98 -6.64
N ARG A 57 7.29 -1.02 -5.95
CA ARG A 57 5.84 -0.90 -5.89
C ARG A 57 5.24 -0.57 -7.26
N GLU A 58 5.83 0.40 -7.97
CA GLU A 58 5.43 0.74 -9.34
C GLU A 58 5.45 -0.49 -10.25
N SER A 59 6.56 -1.22 -10.25
CA SER A 59 6.70 -2.44 -11.07
C SER A 59 5.68 -3.52 -10.72
N ALA A 60 5.38 -3.69 -9.43
CA ALA A 60 4.40 -4.67 -8.97
C ALA A 60 2.97 -4.27 -9.38
N GLU A 61 2.59 -3.00 -9.18
CA GLU A 61 1.27 -2.48 -9.51
C GLU A 61 1.03 -2.47 -11.03
N ASN A 62 2.03 -2.06 -11.84
CA ASN A 62 1.97 -2.11 -13.30
C ASN A 62 1.79 -3.55 -13.80
N ARG A 63 2.54 -4.51 -13.26
CA ARG A 63 2.40 -5.93 -13.63
C ARG A 63 0.99 -6.45 -13.38
N VAL A 64 0.38 -6.07 -12.27
CA VAL A 64 -1.00 -6.48 -11.94
C VAL A 64 -1.99 -5.89 -12.94
N LEU A 65 -1.88 -4.60 -13.24
CA LEU A 65 -2.76 -3.92 -14.20
C LEU A 65 -2.61 -4.47 -15.61
N GLU A 66 -1.39 -4.57 -16.11
CA GLU A 66 -1.11 -5.16 -17.44
C GLU A 66 -1.59 -6.61 -17.54
N GLY A 67 -1.39 -7.39 -16.48
CA GLY A 67 -1.88 -8.75 -16.40
C GLY A 67 -3.39 -8.83 -16.52
N LYS A 68 -4.12 -7.94 -15.84
CA LYS A 68 -5.57 -7.80 -15.92
C LYS A 68 -6.01 -7.43 -17.35
N ILE A 69 -5.42 -6.41 -17.95
CA ILE A 69 -5.75 -5.98 -19.33
C ILE A 69 -5.52 -7.12 -20.32
N ARG A 70 -4.39 -7.82 -20.21
CA ARG A 70 -4.06 -8.98 -21.06
C ARG A 70 -5.07 -10.12 -20.94
N GLN A 71 -5.52 -10.43 -19.71
CA GLN A 71 -6.56 -11.44 -19.48
C GLN A 71 -7.90 -11.03 -20.08
N MET A 72 -8.30 -9.77 -19.89
CA MET A 72 -9.52 -9.22 -20.47
C MET A 72 -9.50 -9.27 -21.99
N LYS A 73 -8.37 -8.88 -22.62
CA LYS A 73 -8.18 -8.95 -24.06
C LYS A 73 -8.31 -10.38 -24.61
N LYS A 74 -7.68 -11.35 -23.92
CA LYS A 74 -7.83 -12.77 -24.27
C LYS A 74 -9.28 -13.25 -24.19
N TYR A 75 -9.98 -12.80 -23.15
CA TYR A 75 -11.38 -13.17 -22.96
C TYR A 75 -12.26 -12.57 -24.05
N LEU A 76 -12.10 -11.30 -24.39
CA LEU A 76 -12.82 -10.63 -25.46
C LEU A 76 -12.57 -11.33 -26.82
N LYS A 77 -11.30 -11.61 -27.14
CA LYS A 77 -10.92 -12.29 -28.36
C LYS A 77 -11.54 -13.69 -28.50
N LYS A 78 -11.70 -14.42 -27.39
CA LYS A 78 -12.35 -15.73 -27.40
C LYS A 78 -13.84 -15.67 -27.73
N HIS A 79 -14.50 -14.55 -27.49
CA HIS A 79 -15.95 -14.37 -27.66
C HIS A 79 -16.30 -13.47 -28.86
N GLU A 80 -15.35 -13.25 -29.77
CA GLU A 80 -15.62 -12.60 -31.07
C GLU A 80 -16.63 -13.42 -31.85
N ASN A 81 -17.54 -12.74 -32.52
CA ASN A 81 -18.66 -13.30 -33.31
C ASN A 81 -19.74 -14.03 -32.46
N GLU A 82 -19.78 -13.80 -31.15
CA GLU A 82 -20.83 -14.32 -30.28
C GLU A 82 -21.84 -13.20 -29.93
N VAL A 83 -23.12 -13.60 -29.72
CA VAL A 83 -24.13 -12.71 -29.13
C VAL A 83 -23.87 -12.62 -27.64
N LYS A 84 -23.05 -11.65 -27.24
CA LYS A 84 -22.66 -11.49 -25.84
C LYS A 84 -22.44 -10.03 -25.47
N GLN A 85 -23.03 -9.63 -24.35
CA GLN A 85 -22.79 -8.32 -23.74
C GLN A 85 -21.74 -8.46 -22.64
N PHE A 86 -20.87 -7.47 -22.53
CA PHE A 86 -19.84 -7.40 -21.50
C PHE A 86 -20.17 -6.29 -20.51
N GLY A 87 -19.86 -6.53 -19.23
CA GLY A 87 -20.14 -5.56 -18.18
C GLY A 87 -19.19 -4.35 -18.20
N SER A 88 -19.56 -3.32 -17.44
CA SER A 88 -18.84 -2.03 -17.31
C SER A 88 -17.35 -2.16 -16.99
N GLY A 89 -16.93 -3.27 -16.38
CA GLY A 89 -15.51 -3.55 -16.13
C GLY A 89 -14.68 -3.69 -17.41
N PHE A 90 -15.26 -4.21 -18.49
CA PHE A 90 -14.63 -4.27 -19.80
C PHE A 90 -14.70 -2.92 -20.52
N GLU A 91 -15.86 -2.28 -20.48
CA GLU A 91 -16.09 -0.97 -21.08
C GLU A 91 -15.17 0.11 -20.53
N LYS A 92 -14.69 -0.05 -19.31
CA LYS A 92 -13.70 0.86 -18.71
C LYS A 92 -12.41 0.95 -19.54
N TYR A 93 -11.89 -0.21 -19.98
CA TYR A 93 -10.59 -0.30 -20.64
C TYR A 93 -10.66 -0.54 -22.14
N PHE A 94 -11.84 -0.96 -22.64
CA PHE A 94 -12.04 -1.31 -24.04
C PHE A 94 -13.25 -0.58 -24.64
N LEU A 95 -13.11 -0.15 -25.86
CA LEU A 95 -14.21 0.24 -26.72
C LEU A 95 -14.71 -1.05 -27.41
N LEU A 96 -15.95 -1.42 -27.14
CA LEU A 96 -16.55 -2.68 -27.62
C LEU A 96 -17.38 -2.38 -28.87
N HIS A 97 -17.12 -3.09 -29.95
CA HIS A 97 -17.81 -2.96 -31.22
C HIS A 97 -18.75 -4.13 -31.46
N TYR A 98 -20.01 -3.79 -31.77
CA TYR A 98 -21.08 -4.77 -32.01
C TYR A 98 -21.66 -4.54 -33.41
N ASN A 99 -22.18 -5.60 -34.01
CA ASN A 99 -22.98 -5.48 -35.22
C ASN A 99 -24.37 -4.94 -34.89
N ASP A 100 -24.81 -3.87 -35.56
CA ASP A 100 -26.07 -3.17 -35.29
C ASP A 100 -27.31 -4.05 -35.54
N GLU A 101 -27.23 -5.03 -36.43
CA GLU A 101 -28.39 -5.85 -36.80
C GLU A 101 -28.74 -6.95 -35.77
N ASN A 102 -27.75 -7.53 -35.08
CA ASN A 102 -27.93 -8.73 -34.25
C ASN A 102 -27.17 -8.71 -32.93
N SER A 103 -26.63 -7.57 -32.52
CA SER A 103 -25.89 -7.41 -31.25
C SER A 103 -24.74 -8.43 -31.07
N VAL A 104 -24.15 -8.88 -32.17
CA VAL A 104 -23.01 -9.78 -32.15
C VAL A 104 -21.76 -8.96 -31.87
N PHE A 105 -21.00 -9.34 -30.85
CA PHE A 105 -19.72 -8.72 -30.56
C PHE A 105 -18.72 -9.02 -31.65
N GLN A 106 -18.08 -7.99 -32.22
CA GLN A 106 -17.13 -8.13 -33.31
C GLN A 106 -15.67 -8.07 -32.81
N PHE A 107 -15.30 -6.96 -32.20
CA PHE A 107 -13.94 -6.75 -31.69
C PHE A 107 -13.93 -5.67 -30.61
N ALA A 108 -12.78 -5.50 -29.96
CA ALA A 108 -12.56 -4.48 -28.95
C ALA A 108 -11.26 -3.73 -29.21
N GLU A 109 -11.27 -2.42 -28.99
CA GLU A 109 -10.10 -1.55 -29.02
C GLU A 109 -9.71 -1.12 -27.62
N GLU A 110 -8.41 -1.15 -27.31
CA GLU A 110 -7.91 -0.67 -26.02
C GLU A 110 -8.02 0.84 -25.89
N LYS A 111 -8.59 1.31 -24.79
CA LYS A 111 -8.61 2.73 -24.42
C LYS A 111 -7.26 3.10 -23.78
N THR A 112 -6.22 3.25 -24.58
CA THR A 112 -4.83 3.47 -24.14
C THR A 112 -4.73 4.64 -23.17
N GLY A 113 -5.40 5.77 -23.42
CA GLY A 113 -5.37 6.93 -22.52
C GLY A 113 -5.91 6.64 -21.12
N VAL A 114 -6.94 5.78 -20.99
CA VAL A 114 -7.47 5.37 -19.68
C VAL A 114 -6.49 4.46 -18.96
N ILE A 115 -5.84 3.55 -19.70
CA ILE A 115 -4.83 2.64 -19.16
C ILE A 115 -3.62 3.44 -18.69
N ASP A 116 -3.12 4.38 -19.49
CA ASP A 116 -1.99 5.26 -19.15
C ASP A 116 -2.29 6.12 -17.91
N ASP A 117 -3.52 6.61 -17.78
CA ASP A 117 -3.99 7.34 -16.60
C ASP A 117 -3.99 6.51 -15.33
N GLU A 118 -4.26 5.20 -15.42
CA GLU A 118 -4.16 4.29 -14.28
C GLU A 118 -2.73 3.83 -13.98
N ILE A 119 -1.88 3.71 -14.98
CA ILE A 119 -0.44 3.42 -14.82
C ILE A 119 0.26 4.61 -14.15
N SER A 120 -0.12 5.82 -14.52
CA SER A 120 0.53 7.05 -14.07
C SER A 120 0.71 7.20 -12.55
N PRO A 121 -0.26 6.85 -11.67
CA PRO A 121 -0.10 6.92 -10.22
C PRO A 121 0.54 5.67 -9.59
N CYS A 122 0.87 4.64 -10.38
CA CYS A 122 1.49 3.43 -9.83
C CYS A 122 2.82 3.75 -9.14
N GLY A 123 3.08 3.07 -8.05
CA GLY A 123 4.26 3.31 -7.21
C GLY A 123 4.09 4.41 -6.17
N TYR A 124 3.07 5.26 -6.30
CA TYR A 124 2.80 6.34 -5.36
C TYR A 124 1.83 5.89 -4.26
N PHE A 125 2.05 6.41 -3.05
CA PHE A 125 1.09 6.34 -1.96
C PHE A 125 1.27 7.53 -1.02
N CYS A 126 0.29 7.77 -0.14
CA CYS A 126 0.32 8.88 0.78
C CYS A 126 0.00 8.45 2.21
N ILE A 127 0.65 9.11 3.16
CA ILE A 127 0.29 9.08 4.57
C ILE A 127 -0.14 10.49 4.97
N VAL A 128 -1.22 10.62 5.72
CA VAL A 128 -1.72 11.90 6.20
C VAL A 128 -1.57 11.95 7.72
N THR A 129 -0.98 13.03 8.22
CA THR A 129 -0.81 13.26 9.67
C THR A 129 -1.44 14.58 10.08
N SER A 130 -1.87 14.65 11.35
CA SER A 130 -2.31 15.90 11.99
C SER A 130 -1.14 16.72 12.49
N GLU A 131 -0.04 16.06 12.82
CA GLU A 131 1.16 16.66 13.38
C GLU A 131 2.19 16.92 12.27
N LYS A 132 2.97 18.00 12.47
CA LYS A 132 4.08 18.34 11.58
C LYS A 132 5.23 17.37 11.80
N MET A 133 5.57 16.64 10.75
CA MET A 133 6.72 15.73 10.73
C MET A 133 7.30 15.62 9.32
N THR A 134 8.49 15.07 9.21
CA THR A 134 9.13 14.78 7.92
C THR A 134 8.52 13.52 7.29
N ALA A 135 8.72 13.34 5.98
CA ALA A 135 8.32 12.12 5.29
C ALA A 135 9.00 10.88 5.90
N LYS A 136 10.27 10.99 6.33
CA LYS A 136 10.98 9.89 6.99
C LYS A 136 10.32 9.51 8.32
N GLU A 137 10.03 10.47 9.18
CA GLU A 137 9.38 10.22 10.47
C GLU A 137 7.99 9.60 10.29
N ALA A 138 7.21 10.11 9.34
CA ALA A 138 5.86 9.60 9.08
C ALA A 138 5.85 8.14 8.59
N ILE A 139 6.76 7.76 7.68
CA ILE A 139 6.85 6.37 7.23
C ILE A 139 7.38 5.43 8.32
N THR A 140 8.33 5.89 9.13
CA THR A 140 8.84 5.13 10.27
C THR A 140 7.73 4.86 11.28
N LEU A 141 6.94 5.88 11.63
CA LEU A 141 5.80 5.74 12.53
C LEU A 141 4.72 4.80 11.95
N TYR A 142 4.44 4.91 10.64
CA TYR A 142 3.50 4.03 9.98
C TYR A 142 3.96 2.57 9.98
N LYS A 143 5.24 2.32 9.75
CA LYS A 143 5.84 0.98 9.75
C LYS A 143 5.92 0.35 11.14
N SER A 144 6.11 1.15 12.19
CA SER A 144 6.11 0.64 13.57
C SER A 144 4.76 0.02 13.97
N ARG A 145 3.66 0.42 13.34
CA ARG A 145 2.34 -0.22 13.49
C ARG A 145 2.35 -1.69 13.03
N ASP A 146 3.11 -2.01 11.99
CA ASP A 146 3.24 -3.37 11.45
C ASP A 146 3.82 -4.33 12.51
N ASP A 147 4.71 -3.84 13.36
CA ASP A 147 5.30 -4.63 14.44
C ASP A 147 4.27 -4.92 15.55
N SER A 148 3.41 -3.95 15.86
CA SER A 148 2.28 -4.16 16.75
C SER A 148 1.27 -5.17 16.18
N GLU A 149 0.95 -5.08 14.89
CA GLU A 149 0.06 -6.05 14.23
C GLU A 149 0.64 -7.47 14.18
N LYS A 150 1.96 -7.63 14.02
CA LYS A 150 2.64 -8.93 14.12
C LYS A 150 2.55 -9.51 15.51
N LEU A 151 2.69 -8.69 16.54
CA LEU A 151 2.50 -9.11 17.94
C LEU A 151 1.07 -9.59 18.18
N PHE A 152 0.05 -8.85 17.77
CA PHE A 152 -1.35 -9.27 17.88
C PHE A 152 -1.68 -10.52 17.07
N ARG A 153 -1.05 -10.72 15.90
CA ARG A 153 -1.16 -11.97 15.15
C ARG A 153 -0.50 -13.14 15.86
N GLY A 154 0.68 -12.90 16.46
CA GLY A 154 1.37 -13.87 17.30
C GLY A 154 0.50 -14.30 18.50
N ASP A 155 -0.09 -13.34 19.19
CA ASP A 155 -1.00 -13.55 20.30
C ASP A 155 -2.19 -14.44 19.91
N LYS A 156 -2.86 -14.14 18.80
CA LYS A 156 -3.97 -14.94 18.29
C LYS A 156 -3.60 -16.36 17.85
N SER A 157 -2.38 -16.57 17.34
CA SER A 157 -1.97 -17.85 16.79
C SER A 157 -1.19 -18.72 17.81
N TYR A 158 -0.32 -18.12 18.60
CA TYR A 158 0.55 -18.85 19.56
C TYR A 158 -0.06 -18.98 20.96
N LEU A 159 -0.78 -17.95 21.43
CA LEU A 159 -1.45 -17.98 22.74
C LEU A 159 -2.89 -18.51 22.68
N GLY A 160 -3.36 -18.87 21.47
CA GLY A 160 -4.67 -19.52 21.29
C GLY A 160 -5.87 -18.60 21.53
N ASN A 161 -5.67 -17.28 21.52
CA ASN A 161 -6.67 -16.27 21.88
C ASN A 161 -7.76 -16.03 20.82
N LYS A 162 -8.17 -17.09 20.12
CA LYS A 162 -9.32 -17.02 19.18
C LYS A 162 -10.67 -16.84 19.90
N SER A 163 -10.75 -17.19 21.18
CA SER A 163 -11.94 -16.96 22.02
C SER A 163 -11.54 -16.90 23.48
N LEU A 164 -12.08 -15.93 24.22
CA LEU A 164 -12.02 -15.88 25.68
C LEU A 164 -12.88 -17.05 26.25
N ARG A 165 -12.24 -18.20 26.44
CA ARG A 165 -12.85 -19.34 27.12
C ARG A 165 -12.64 -19.18 28.62
N THR A 166 -13.47 -18.33 29.25
CA THR A 166 -13.44 -18.07 30.68
C THR A 166 -14.83 -18.24 31.28
N SER A 167 -14.93 -18.68 32.51
CA SER A 167 -16.19 -18.96 33.19
C SER A 167 -16.82 -17.77 33.90
N GLY A 168 -16.29 -16.55 33.73
CA GLY A 168 -16.81 -15.32 34.34
C GLY A 168 -16.03 -14.08 33.95
N ASP A 169 -16.61 -12.90 34.19
CA ASP A 169 -16.03 -11.60 33.81
C ASP A 169 -14.73 -11.28 34.51
N GLU A 170 -14.58 -11.65 35.80
CA GLU A 170 -13.32 -11.48 36.57
C GLU A 170 -12.18 -12.31 35.97
N ALA A 171 -12.47 -13.58 35.63
CA ALA A 171 -11.50 -14.47 35.00
C ALA A 171 -11.14 -13.98 33.57
N ALA A 172 -12.09 -13.40 32.83
CA ALA A 172 -11.85 -12.77 31.56
C ALA A 172 -10.94 -11.55 31.69
N GLY A 173 -11.21 -10.68 32.66
CA GLY A 173 -10.40 -9.51 32.97
C GLY A 173 -8.96 -9.87 33.35
N ALA A 174 -8.78 -10.85 34.23
CA ALA A 174 -7.46 -11.35 34.65
C ALA A 174 -6.69 -11.93 33.46
N LYS A 175 -7.34 -12.70 32.60
CA LYS A 175 -6.73 -13.28 31.41
C LYS A 175 -6.26 -12.20 30.46
N ILE A 176 -7.13 -11.21 30.11
CA ILE A 176 -6.78 -10.09 29.24
C ILE A 176 -5.59 -9.32 29.81
N PHE A 177 -5.54 -9.09 31.11
CA PHE A 177 -4.45 -8.39 31.77
C PHE A 177 -3.12 -9.15 31.65
N ILE A 178 -3.12 -10.46 31.90
CA ILE A 178 -1.92 -11.30 31.76
C ILE A 178 -1.43 -11.31 30.32
N GLU A 179 -2.33 -11.42 29.35
CA GLU A 179 -2.03 -11.41 27.92
C GLU A 179 -1.46 -10.05 27.49
N PHE A 180 -1.99 -8.96 28.01
CA PHE A 180 -1.45 -7.62 27.77
C PHE A 180 0.00 -7.48 28.29
N ILE A 181 0.27 -7.94 29.52
CA ILE A 181 1.63 -7.95 30.07
C ILE A 181 2.57 -8.84 29.26
N ALA A 182 2.12 -10.04 28.87
CA ALA A 182 2.90 -10.94 28.02
C ALA A 182 3.24 -10.31 26.66
N SER A 183 2.30 -9.60 26.04
CA SER A 183 2.50 -8.88 24.78
C SER A 183 3.53 -7.76 24.91
N ILE A 184 3.54 -7.03 26.03
CA ILE A 184 4.57 -6.00 26.32
C ILE A 184 5.95 -6.65 26.41
N ILE A 185 6.09 -7.74 27.16
CA ILE A 185 7.37 -8.44 27.34
C ILE A 185 7.87 -8.98 26.00
N LEU A 186 7.02 -9.63 25.22
CA LEU A 186 7.36 -10.14 23.89
C LEU A 186 7.78 -9.03 22.92
N SER A 187 7.11 -7.87 22.99
CA SER A 187 7.47 -6.68 22.20
C SER A 187 8.89 -6.22 22.54
N GLN A 188 9.22 -6.08 23.82
CA GLN A 188 10.54 -5.65 24.27
C GLN A 188 11.63 -6.65 23.89
N LEU A 189 11.37 -7.96 24.03
CA LEU A 189 12.29 -9.01 23.61
C LEU A 189 12.54 -8.95 22.09
N TYR A 190 11.49 -8.79 21.30
CA TYR A 190 11.61 -8.68 19.84
C TYR A 190 12.47 -7.48 19.42
N ILE A 191 12.23 -6.30 20.00
CA ILE A 191 13.01 -5.09 19.74
C ILE A 191 14.48 -5.31 20.10
N THR A 192 14.76 -5.88 21.26
CA THR A 192 16.11 -6.14 21.76
C THR A 192 16.85 -7.14 20.86
N LEU A 193 16.19 -8.23 20.45
CA LEU A 193 16.78 -9.24 19.57
C LEU A 193 17.01 -8.72 18.15
N SER A 194 16.08 -7.93 17.62
CA SER A 194 16.21 -7.31 16.30
C SER A 194 17.36 -6.31 16.26
N SER A 195 17.51 -5.50 17.29
CA SER A 195 18.64 -4.57 17.45
C SER A 195 19.98 -5.31 17.57
N SER A 196 20.03 -6.42 18.30
CA SER A 196 21.23 -7.25 18.46
C SER A 196 21.64 -7.97 17.17
N SER A 197 20.68 -8.44 16.36
CA SER A 197 20.96 -9.08 15.08
C SER A 197 21.46 -8.06 14.04
N ALA A 198 20.88 -6.86 13.98
CA ALA A 198 21.35 -5.77 13.14
C ALA A 198 22.78 -5.33 13.50
N PHE A 199 23.10 -5.28 14.79
CA PHE A 199 24.43 -4.96 15.28
C PHE A 199 25.47 -6.03 14.91
N ARG A 200 25.14 -7.32 15.00
CA ARG A 200 26.02 -8.43 14.56
C ARG A 200 26.26 -8.41 13.06
N TYR A 201 25.26 -8.06 12.25
CA TYR A 201 25.40 -7.92 10.79
C TYR A 201 26.30 -6.74 10.40
N SER A 202 26.26 -5.64 11.14
CA SER A 202 27.14 -4.48 10.95
C SER A 202 28.60 -4.81 11.28
N LEU A 203 28.85 -5.54 12.37
CA LEU A 203 30.18 -6.00 12.76
C LEU A 203 30.79 -7.01 11.77
N ALA A 204 29.97 -7.93 11.24
CA ALA A 204 30.41 -8.90 10.24
C ALA A 204 30.79 -8.27 8.90
N LYS A 205 30.19 -7.14 8.52
CA LYS A 205 30.56 -6.38 7.31
C LYS A 205 31.76 -5.45 7.51
N GLY A 206 32.01 -5.02 8.73
CA GLY A 206 33.16 -4.15 9.05
C GLY A 206 34.51 -4.86 9.09
N SER A 207 34.54 -6.20 9.20
CA SER A 207 35.77 -7.00 9.28
C SER A 207 36.32 -7.52 7.94
N THR A 208 35.66 -7.17 6.79
CA THR A 208 36.13 -7.59 5.46
C THR A 208 36.74 -6.47 4.60
N SER A 209 37.11 -5.35 5.20
CA SER A 209 37.79 -4.24 4.50
C SER A 209 39.19 -3.98 5.06
N THR A 210 40.02 -5.00 5.08
CA THR A 210 41.49 -4.81 5.23
C THR A 210 42.21 -6.06 4.71
N VAL A 211 42.43 -6.09 3.40
CA VAL A 211 43.63 -6.64 2.73
C VAL A 211 43.75 -5.95 1.39
#